data_4754ee8d43dc9938670a3f63e9def83d
#
_entry.id   4754ee8d43dc9938670a3f63e9def83d
#
_cell.length_a   1.000
_cell.length_b   1.000
_cell.length_c   1.000
_cell.angle_alpha   90.00
_cell.angle_beta   90.00
_cell.angle_gamma   90.00
#
_symmetry.space_group_name_H-M   'P 1'
#
loop_
_entity.id
_entity.type
_entity.pdbx_description
1 polymer ?
#
loop_
_entity_poly.entity_id
_entity_poly.type
_entity_poly.pdbx_seq_one_letter_code
_entity_poly.pdbx_strand_id
1 'polypeptide(L)'
;AVRSDEVLRPKVIHLDLQRPLLIIPNLAIHMNREVNKGVEIKVQKEMQPLLTQLLEDEIKGNHLLELVAKEAGVSREDILDMDLNVYCYEEGMLVGSKEEFISCPRIDDLSMVYAAMEALVGSEHKDGINMVAFMDNEEIGSMTRQGADSVMLSNVLERIRMGTAGREKQAIRQAMNFFVISADCAHGLHPNYSEKSDITNKPVMNKGIAIKISCNRSYASEVDTIAAFQQLCGKAGAKYQKFVNHSDQPGGTTLGPLLTKYMPVHVVDVGVPMLAMHSARELMGKQDFLDSIEIFRTFFQLEE
;
A
#
# COMPACT_ATOMS: atom_id res chain seq x y z
N ALA A 1 6.23 7.54 22.01
CA ALA A 1 5.26 8.01 23.02
C ALA A 1 6.00 8.66 24.17
N VAL A 2 5.55 9.82 24.60
CA VAL A 2 6.15 10.59 25.70
C VAL A 2 5.14 10.80 26.84
N ARG A 3 5.66 11.06 28.03
CA ARG A 3 4.87 11.33 29.23
C ARG A 3 3.92 12.50 29.01
N SER A 4 2.70 12.38 29.52
CA SER A 4 1.68 13.42 29.54
C SER A 4 0.89 13.37 30.86
N ASP A 5 0.10 14.38 31.12
CA ASP A 5 -0.78 14.43 32.31
C ASP A 5 -1.95 13.42 32.20
N GLU A 6 -2.31 13.01 30.99
CA GLU A 6 -3.34 12.01 30.73
C GLU A 6 -2.74 10.59 30.67
N VAL A 7 -2.84 9.83 31.74
CA VAL A 7 -2.23 8.49 31.90
C VAL A 7 -2.61 7.52 30.78
N LEU A 8 -3.89 7.49 30.37
CA LEU A 8 -4.39 6.57 29.33
C LEU A 8 -4.26 7.14 27.90
N ARG A 9 -3.73 8.36 27.76
CA ARG A 9 -3.54 9.05 26.48
C ARG A 9 -2.18 9.72 26.42
N PRO A 10 -1.07 8.96 26.41
CA PRO A 10 0.25 9.54 26.28
C PRO A 10 0.35 10.34 24.98
N LYS A 11 1.17 11.37 24.98
CA LYS A 11 1.44 12.13 23.76
C LYS A 11 2.30 11.28 22.81
N VAL A 12 1.85 11.14 21.57
CA VAL A 12 2.63 10.49 20.51
C VAL A 12 3.29 11.57 19.64
N ILE A 13 4.56 11.41 19.37
CA ILE A 13 5.34 12.26 18.46
C ILE A 13 5.74 11.40 17.28
N HIS A 14 5.36 11.81 16.08
CA HIS A 14 5.79 11.18 14.82
C HIS A 14 7.06 11.86 14.34
N LEU A 15 8.08 11.06 14.04
CA LEU A 15 9.38 11.52 13.57
C LEU A 15 9.67 10.90 12.20
N ASP A 16 10.12 11.73 11.28
CA ASP A 16 10.77 11.30 10.05
C ASP A 16 12.08 12.06 9.91
N LEU A 17 13.20 11.34 9.97
CA LEU A 17 14.52 11.94 9.99
C LEU A 17 14.97 12.47 8.63
N GLN A 18 14.36 12.03 7.54
CA GLN A 18 14.54 12.50 6.16
C GLN A 18 16.02 12.63 5.74
N ARG A 19 16.85 11.71 6.19
CA ARG A 19 18.27 11.62 5.82
C ARG A 19 18.76 10.19 5.90
N PRO A 20 19.81 9.83 5.13
CA PRO A 20 20.48 8.54 5.30
C PRO A 20 21.05 8.45 6.72
N LEU A 21 20.60 7.45 7.48
CA LEU A 21 20.96 7.33 8.89
C LEU A 21 21.67 6.02 9.20
N LEU A 22 21.26 4.94 8.57
CA LEU A 22 21.76 3.61 8.88
C LEU A 22 21.86 2.77 7.61
N ILE A 23 22.56 1.65 7.72
CA ILE A 23 22.67 0.66 6.66
C ILE A 23 22.56 -0.75 7.24
N ILE A 24 21.98 -1.67 6.49
CA ILE A 24 22.03 -3.10 6.77
C ILE A 24 23.18 -3.68 5.94
N PRO A 25 24.36 -3.93 6.54
CA PRO A 25 25.53 -4.33 5.79
C PRO A 25 25.47 -5.82 5.42
N ASN A 26 25.77 -6.14 4.17
CA ASN A 26 25.92 -7.51 3.72
C ASN A 26 27.38 -7.99 3.89
N LEU A 27 27.59 -9.30 3.92
CA LEU A 27 28.92 -9.87 3.90
C LEU A 27 29.58 -9.68 2.53
N ALA A 28 30.90 -9.39 2.55
CA ALA A 28 31.66 -9.41 1.32
C ALA A 28 31.69 -10.82 0.72
N ILE A 29 31.68 -10.92 -0.60
CA ILE A 29 31.70 -12.21 -1.31
C ILE A 29 32.90 -13.08 -0.91
N HIS A 30 34.03 -12.47 -0.49
CA HIS A 30 35.21 -13.19 -0.01
C HIS A 30 34.94 -14.02 1.26
N MET A 31 33.95 -13.60 2.06
CA MET A 31 33.52 -14.29 3.29
C MET A 31 32.23 -15.13 3.08
N ASN A 32 31.63 -15.03 1.90
CA ASN A 32 30.47 -15.81 1.52
C ASN A 32 30.55 -16.23 0.04
N ARG A 33 31.37 -17.26 -0.25
CA ARG A 33 31.56 -17.77 -1.61
C ARG A 33 30.35 -18.48 -2.20
N GLU A 34 29.40 -18.84 -1.35
CA GLU A 34 28.16 -19.55 -1.73
C GLU A 34 26.99 -18.60 -2.05
N VAL A 35 27.22 -17.29 -2.10
CA VAL A 35 26.16 -16.27 -2.28
C VAL A 35 25.28 -16.55 -3.52
N ASN A 36 25.88 -17.09 -4.60
CA ASN A 36 25.12 -17.40 -5.84
C ASN A 36 24.24 -18.67 -5.74
N LYS A 37 24.37 -19.44 -4.65
CA LYS A 37 23.48 -20.57 -4.37
C LYS A 37 22.24 -20.18 -3.57
N GLY A 38 22.13 -18.90 -3.21
CA GLY A 38 21.11 -18.35 -2.35
C GLY A 38 21.59 -18.16 -0.93
N VAL A 39 21.06 -17.16 -0.27
CA VAL A 39 21.35 -16.84 1.14
C VAL A 39 20.03 -16.79 1.88
N GLU A 40 19.87 -17.66 2.87
CA GLU A 40 18.77 -17.55 3.82
C GLU A 40 18.98 -16.32 4.69
N ILE A 41 18.07 -15.34 4.60
CA ILE A 41 18.11 -14.14 5.44
C ILE A 41 17.46 -14.47 6.79
N LYS A 42 18.26 -14.55 7.83
CA LYS A 42 17.79 -14.66 9.22
C LYS A 42 17.59 -13.26 9.78
N VAL A 43 16.34 -12.84 9.92
CA VAL A 43 15.96 -11.48 10.27
C VAL A 43 16.72 -10.96 11.50
N GLN A 44 16.82 -11.77 12.54
CA GLN A 44 17.48 -11.38 13.79
C GLN A 44 19.01 -11.14 13.65
N LYS A 45 19.63 -11.66 12.62
CA LYS A 45 21.07 -11.56 12.42
C LYS A 45 21.43 -10.71 11.22
N GLU A 46 20.90 -11.07 10.05
CA GLU A 46 21.27 -10.44 8.78
C GLU A 46 20.55 -9.10 8.54
N MET A 47 19.45 -8.83 9.27
CA MET A 47 18.69 -7.58 9.13
C MET A 47 18.98 -6.55 10.22
N GLN A 48 20.03 -6.72 11.00
CA GLN A 48 20.42 -5.74 12.02
C GLN A 48 21.04 -4.50 11.37
N PRO A 49 20.46 -3.31 11.56
CA PRO A 49 20.99 -2.08 10.99
C PRO A 49 22.18 -1.57 11.78
N LEU A 50 23.19 -1.11 11.07
CA LEU A 50 24.35 -0.41 11.63
C LEU A 50 24.04 1.09 11.68
N LEU A 51 23.95 1.65 12.88
CA LEU A 51 23.64 3.05 13.12
C LEU A 51 24.90 3.91 13.26
N THR A 52 25.86 3.46 14.06
CA THR A 52 27.08 4.23 14.38
C THR A 52 28.19 3.33 14.87
N GLN A 53 29.41 3.83 14.83
CA GLN A 53 30.57 3.24 15.48
C GLN A 53 30.86 4.04 16.75
N LEU A 54 30.96 3.36 17.87
CA LEU A 54 31.27 3.95 19.16
C LEU A 54 32.75 3.70 19.51
N LEU A 55 33.38 4.68 20.09
CA LEU A 55 34.67 4.53 20.72
C LEU A 55 34.49 3.97 22.16
N GLU A 56 35.57 3.42 22.76
CA GLU A 56 35.48 2.73 24.06
C GLU A 56 34.90 3.59 25.19
N ASP A 57 35.15 4.89 25.16
CA ASP A 57 34.64 5.86 26.14
C ASP A 57 33.19 6.29 25.88
N GLU A 58 32.69 6.06 24.66
CA GLU A 58 31.32 6.38 24.25
C GLU A 58 30.31 5.23 24.48
N ILE A 59 30.76 4.04 24.82
CA ILE A 59 29.91 2.83 24.99
C ILE A 59 28.92 2.96 26.14
N LYS A 60 29.07 3.97 26.99
CA LYS A 60 28.18 4.21 28.13
C LYS A 60 26.96 5.04 27.73
N GLY A 61 25.85 4.38 27.42
CA GLY A 61 24.59 5.04 27.14
C GLY A 61 23.73 4.34 26.10
N ASN A 62 22.52 4.84 25.90
CA ASN A 62 21.64 4.39 24.83
C ASN A 62 21.61 5.47 23.74
N HIS A 63 22.56 5.41 22.82
CA HIS A 63 22.74 6.38 21.75
C HIS A 63 21.51 6.51 20.83
N LEU A 64 20.77 5.42 20.63
CA LEU A 64 19.55 5.45 19.84
C LEU A 64 18.46 6.27 20.55
N LEU A 65 18.28 6.05 21.85
CA LEU A 65 17.33 6.82 22.66
C LEU A 65 17.73 8.31 22.75
N GLU A 66 19.01 8.61 22.84
CA GLU A 66 19.53 9.98 22.83
C GLU A 66 19.27 10.68 21.49
N LEU A 67 19.49 9.96 20.38
CA LEU A 67 19.15 10.46 19.05
C LEU A 67 17.65 10.78 18.94
N VAL A 68 16.79 9.84 19.33
CA VAL A 68 15.34 10.02 19.27
C VAL A 68 14.90 11.18 20.16
N ALA A 69 15.41 11.31 21.36
CA ALA A 69 15.10 12.41 22.28
C ALA A 69 15.46 13.77 21.67
N LYS A 70 16.65 13.87 21.08
CA LYS A 70 17.14 15.08 20.40
C LYS A 70 16.25 15.46 19.21
N GLU A 71 15.93 14.51 18.34
CA GLU A 71 15.10 14.77 17.15
C GLU A 71 13.64 15.08 17.52
N ALA A 72 13.14 14.49 18.62
CA ALA A 72 11.80 14.77 19.15
C ALA A 72 11.73 16.09 19.94
N GLY A 73 12.86 16.68 20.31
CA GLY A 73 12.92 17.87 21.15
C GLY A 73 12.39 17.65 22.57
N VAL A 74 12.60 16.46 23.13
CA VAL A 74 12.13 16.06 24.46
C VAL A 74 13.27 15.55 25.33
N SER A 75 13.05 15.49 26.65
CA SER A 75 13.98 14.81 27.56
C SER A 75 13.93 13.30 27.35
N ARG A 76 15.08 12.64 27.43
CA ARG A 76 15.18 11.19 27.33
C ARG A 76 14.31 10.47 28.37
N GLU A 77 14.22 11.03 29.57
CA GLU A 77 13.46 10.50 30.68
C GLU A 77 11.93 10.57 30.47
N ASP A 78 11.48 11.42 29.54
CA ASP A 78 10.06 11.56 29.18
C ASP A 78 9.63 10.56 28.10
N ILE A 79 10.57 9.91 27.40
CA ILE A 79 10.25 8.87 26.43
C ILE A 79 9.87 7.60 27.18
N LEU A 80 8.63 7.18 27.02
CA LEU A 80 8.09 5.99 27.67
C LEU A 80 8.29 4.74 26.80
N ASP A 81 8.08 4.89 25.50
CA ASP A 81 8.25 3.83 24.50
C ASP A 81 8.40 4.41 23.09
N MET A 82 8.90 3.60 22.16
CA MET A 82 9.09 3.99 20.75
C MET A 82 8.90 2.80 19.82
N ASP A 83 8.27 3.08 18.71
CA ASP A 83 8.15 2.18 17.57
C ASP A 83 9.04 2.72 16.44
N LEU A 84 9.96 1.91 15.95
CA LEU A 84 11.00 2.32 15.02
C LEU A 84 10.88 1.53 13.71
N ASN A 85 10.66 2.26 12.63
CA ASN A 85 10.58 1.71 11.30
C ASN A 85 11.74 2.21 10.45
N VAL A 86 12.31 1.32 9.65
CA VAL A 86 13.33 1.67 8.67
C VAL A 86 12.74 1.59 7.26
N TYR A 87 13.16 2.49 6.40
CA TYR A 87 12.76 2.50 5.01
C TYR A 87 13.93 2.86 4.08
N CYS A 88 13.83 2.43 2.83
CA CYS A 88 14.81 2.78 1.82
C CYS A 88 14.71 4.28 1.50
N TYR A 89 15.80 5.01 1.70
CA TYR A 89 15.84 6.47 1.53
C TYR A 89 16.13 6.90 0.08
N GLU A 90 16.44 5.97 -0.81
CA GLU A 90 16.72 6.29 -2.20
C GLU A 90 15.49 6.90 -2.91
N GLU A 91 15.73 7.94 -3.66
CA GLU A 91 14.69 8.60 -4.46
C GLU A 91 14.19 7.73 -5.62
N GLY A 92 12.95 7.97 -6.02
CA GLY A 92 12.37 7.42 -7.23
C GLY A 92 13.01 7.99 -8.49
N MET A 93 13.04 7.21 -9.56
CA MET A 93 13.57 7.66 -10.86
C MET A 93 12.80 7.06 -12.02
N LEU A 94 12.83 7.77 -13.14
CA LEU A 94 12.42 7.22 -14.41
C LEU A 94 13.54 6.36 -14.99
N VAL A 95 13.20 5.18 -15.49
CA VAL A 95 14.15 4.25 -16.10
C VAL A 95 13.60 3.69 -17.41
N GLY A 96 14.49 3.09 -18.20
CA GLY A 96 14.18 2.59 -19.54
C GLY A 96 14.70 3.54 -20.63
N SER A 97 14.84 3.01 -21.85
CA SER A 97 15.38 3.79 -22.98
C SER A 97 14.45 4.93 -23.44
N LYS A 98 13.20 4.92 -22.99
CA LYS A 98 12.15 5.91 -23.27
C LYS A 98 11.57 6.48 -21.96
N GLU A 99 12.21 6.24 -20.84
CA GLU A 99 11.71 6.61 -19.51
C GLU A 99 10.28 6.07 -19.25
N GLU A 100 10.03 4.84 -19.74
CA GLU A 100 8.72 4.21 -19.68
C GLU A 100 8.40 3.52 -18.36
N PHE A 101 9.35 3.46 -17.44
CA PHE A 101 9.17 2.85 -16.13
C PHE A 101 9.47 3.83 -15.01
N ILE A 102 8.85 3.60 -13.87
CA ILE A 102 9.17 4.23 -12.59
C ILE A 102 9.83 3.19 -11.72
N SER A 103 11.03 3.48 -11.21
CA SER A 103 11.70 2.66 -10.22
C SER A 103 11.79 3.41 -8.90
N CYS A 104 11.21 2.85 -7.85
CA CYS A 104 11.08 3.50 -6.56
C CYS A 104 10.95 2.42 -5.46
N PRO A 105 11.36 2.67 -4.22
CA PRO A 105 10.90 1.86 -3.11
C PRO A 105 9.43 2.13 -2.80
N ARG A 106 8.71 1.12 -2.29
CA ARG A 106 7.32 1.25 -1.81
C ARG A 106 6.33 1.74 -2.87
N ILE A 107 6.51 1.31 -4.12
CA ILE A 107 5.49 1.48 -5.17
C ILE A 107 4.21 0.79 -4.71
N ASP A 108 4.35 -0.41 -4.18
CA ASP A 108 3.34 -1.12 -3.45
C ASP A 108 3.30 -0.59 -2.00
N ASP A 109 2.19 0.02 -1.55
CA ASP A 109 1.04 0.43 -2.39
C ASP A 109 0.92 1.97 -2.48
N LEU A 110 1.98 2.71 -2.18
CA LEU A 110 1.96 4.18 -2.23
C LEU A 110 1.61 4.73 -3.62
N SER A 111 1.79 3.96 -4.68
CA SER A 111 1.40 4.37 -6.02
C SER A 111 -0.13 4.48 -6.15
N MET A 112 -0.89 3.51 -5.65
CA MET A 112 -2.35 3.55 -5.69
C MET A 112 -2.91 4.55 -4.68
N VAL A 113 -2.28 4.68 -3.50
CA VAL A 113 -2.58 5.73 -2.51
C VAL A 113 -2.49 7.11 -3.16
N TYR A 114 -1.37 7.40 -3.84
CA TYR A 114 -1.18 8.68 -4.53
C TYR A 114 -2.18 8.87 -5.67
N ALA A 115 -2.39 7.85 -6.50
CA ALA A 115 -3.33 7.93 -7.62
C ALA A 115 -4.76 8.23 -7.15
N ALA A 116 -5.22 7.58 -6.09
CA ALA A 116 -6.54 7.80 -5.52
C ALA A 116 -6.68 9.20 -4.89
N MET A 117 -5.66 9.65 -4.18
CA MET A 117 -5.63 10.99 -3.56
C MET A 117 -5.64 12.09 -4.64
N GLU A 118 -4.78 11.99 -5.64
CA GLU A 118 -4.68 12.95 -6.74
C GLU A 118 -5.99 13.04 -7.54
N ALA A 119 -6.60 11.87 -7.79
CA ALA A 119 -7.87 11.80 -8.48
C ALA A 119 -9.01 12.44 -7.68
N LEU A 120 -9.08 12.19 -6.36
CA LEU A 120 -10.10 12.78 -5.50
C LEU A 120 -9.97 14.31 -5.42
N VAL A 121 -8.76 14.80 -5.17
CA VAL A 121 -8.48 16.25 -5.04
C VAL A 121 -8.72 16.97 -6.38
N GLY A 122 -8.38 16.32 -7.50
CA GLY A 122 -8.56 16.87 -8.84
C GLY A 122 -9.95 16.66 -9.46
N SER A 123 -10.90 16.07 -8.73
CA SER A 123 -12.27 15.83 -9.23
C SER A 123 -13.26 16.87 -8.73
N GLU A 124 -14.19 17.27 -9.60
CA GLU A 124 -15.39 18.02 -9.22
C GLU A 124 -16.59 17.05 -9.19
N HIS A 125 -17.34 17.05 -8.11
CA HIS A 125 -18.51 16.21 -7.93
C HIS A 125 -19.69 17.06 -7.47
N LYS A 126 -20.88 16.80 -8.02
CA LYS A 126 -22.07 17.62 -7.74
C LYS A 126 -22.97 17.01 -6.69
N ASP A 127 -23.13 15.69 -6.73
CA ASP A 127 -24.06 14.96 -5.88
C ASP A 127 -23.39 13.71 -5.27
N GLY A 128 -23.74 13.36 -4.03
CA GLY A 128 -23.22 12.20 -3.33
C GLY A 128 -21.96 12.48 -2.50
N ILE A 129 -21.25 11.44 -2.12
CA ILE A 129 -20.02 11.50 -1.32
C ILE A 129 -18.96 10.63 -1.95
N ASN A 130 -17.88 11.24 -2.39
CA ASN A 130 -16.66 10.55 -2.76
C ASN A 130 -15.75 10.41 -1.53
N MET A 131 -15.20 9.23 -1.34
CA MET A 131 -14.31 8.94 -0.22
C MET A 131 -13.14 8.08 -0.65
N VAL A 132 -11.96 8.37 -0.11
CA VAL A 132 -10.80 7.49 -0.15
C VAL A 132 -10.47 7.09 1.27
N ALA A 133 -10.22 5.81 1.49
CA ALA A 133 -9.77 5.28 2.78
C ALA A 133 -8.40 4.64 2.59
N PHE A 134 -7.39 5.18 3.26
CA PHE A 134 -6.05 4.61 3.32
C PHE A 134 -5.95 3.79 4.60
N MET A 135 -5.80 2.48 4.45
CA MET A 135 -5.76 1.54 5.57
C MET A 135 -4.31 1.28 5.97
N ASP A 136 -4.06 1.23 7.26
CA ASP A 136 -2.73 0.94 7.80
C ASP A 136 -2.51 -0.57 7.97
N ASN A 137 -1.26 -0.98 8.01
CA ASN A 137 -0.83 -2.35 8.31
C ASN A 137 -1.30 -3.43 7.32
N GLU A 138 -1.56 -3.08 6.06
CA GLU A 138 -1.95 -4.05 5.03
C GLU A 138 -0.89 -5.14 4.91
N GLU A 139 0.36 -4.77 4.73
CA GLU A 139 1.53 -5.64 4.49
C GLU A 139 1.86 -6.61 5.63
N ILE A 140 1.28 -6.40 6.79
CA ILE A 140 1.44 -7.26 7.98
C ILE A 140 0.13 -7.92 8.40
N GLY A 141 -0.89 -7.93 7.52
CA GLY A 141 -2.12 -8.71 7.66
C GLY A 141 -3.34 -7.95 8.16
N SER A 142 -3.32 -6.62 8.20
CA SER A 142 -4.48 -5.74 8.50
C SER A 142 -5.15 -5.93 9.88
N MET A 143 -4.65 -6.81 10.74
CA MET A 143 -5.27 -7.19 12.02
C MET A 143 -4.95 -6.19 13.15
N THR A 144 -5.19 -4.91 12.90
CA THR A 144 -5.01 -3.83 13.88
C THR A 144 -6.26 -2.96 13.95
N ARG A 145 -6.36 -2.09 14.94
CA ARG A 145 -7.53 -1.19 15.08
C ARG A 145 -7.69 -0.21 13.91
N GLN A 146 -6.60 0.14 13.23
CA GLN A 146 -6.54 1.03 12.07
C GLN A 146 -6.40 0.29 10.73
N GLY A 147 -6.25 -1.02 10.77
CA GLY A 147 -6.18 -1.88 9.59
C GLY A 147 -7.55 -2.22 9.02
N ALA A 148 -7.56 -2.81 7.83
CA ALA A 148 -8.80 -3.15 7.14
C ALA A 148 -9.61 -4.28 7.81
N ASP A 149 -8.94 -5.17 8.55
CA ASP A 149 -9.63 -6.22 9.34
C ASP A 149 -10.11 -5.66 10.70
N SER A 150 -10.83 -4.55 10.65
CA SER A 150 -11.44 -3.90 11.80
C SER A 150 -12.80 -3.26 11.42
N VAL A 151 -13.57 -2.90 12.42
CA VAL A 151 -14.85 -2.19 12.23
C VAL A 151 -14.66 -0.67 12.06
N MET A 152 -13.43 -0.17 11.98
CA MET A 152 -13.17 1.27 11.94
C MET A 152 -13.84 1.95 10.76
N LEU A 153 -13.64 1.41 9.54
CA LEU A 153 -14.20 2.01 8.33
C LEU A 153 -15.72 1.99 8.34
N SER A 154 -16.35 0.88 8.73
CA SER A 154 -17.81 0.79 8.85
C SER A 154 -18.37 1.78 9.90
N ASN A 155 -17.67 1.98 11.00
CA ASN A 155 -18.05 3.00 12.00
C ASN A 155 -17.92 4.43 11.47
N VAL A 156 -16.89 4.73 10.68
CA VAL A 156 -16.73 6.05 10.04
C VAL A 156 -17.87 6.30 9.05
N LEU A 157 -18.17 5.33 8.17
CA LEU A 157 -19.26 5.41 7.22
C LEU A 157 -20.64 5.60 7.90
N GLU A 158 -20.88 4.87 8.99
CA GLU A 158 -22.11 5.02 9.77
C GLU A 158 -22.22 6.42 10.39
N ARG A 159 -21.14 6.99 10.89
CA ARG A 159 -21.15 8.37 11.40
C ARG A 159 -21.40 9.40 10.30
N ILE A 160 -20.81 9.21 9.11
CA ILE A 160 -21.08 10.06 7.95
C ILE A 160 -22.58 9.95 7.58
N ARG A 161 -23.11 8.74 7.49
CA ARG A 161 -24.51 8.47 7.22
C ARG A 161 -25.43 9.17 8.23
N MET A 162 -25.14 9.08 9.52
CA MET A 162 -25.90 9.76 10.57
C MET A 162 -25.86 11.28 10.46
N GLY A 163 -24.75 11.84 9.98
CA GLY A 163 -24.58 13.28 9.83
C GLY A 163 -25.24 13.86 8.59
N THR A 164 -25.36 13.07 7.52
CA THR A 164 -25.84 13.53 6.21
C THR A 164 -27.29 13.17 5.93
N ALA A 165 -27.77 12.06 6.45
CA ALA A 165 -29.16 11.61 6.19
C ALA A 165 -30.11 12.15 7.27
N GLY A 166 -31.10 12.93 6.85
CA GLY A 166 -32.30 13.14 7.65
C GLY A 166 -32.99 11.80 7.95
N ARG A 167 -32.86 11.38 9.15
CA ARG A 167 -33.62 10.48 10.02
C ARG A 167 -34.40 9.27 9.48
N GLU A 168 -34.32 8.77 8.25
CA GLU A 168 -35.24 7.73 7.81
C GLU A 168 -34.65 6.53 7.06
N LYS A 169 -35.45 5.44 7.04
CA LYS A 169 -35.17 4.13 6.42
C LYS A 169 -34.61 4.16 4.97
N GLN A 170 -34.72 5.28 4.29
CA GLN A 170 -34.16 5.50 2.96
C GLN A 170 -32.62 5.52 2.99
N ALA A 171 -32.00 5.98 4.07
CA ALA A 171 -30.57 5.98 4.27
C ALA A 171 -29.97 4.56 4.38
N ILE A 172 -30.72 3.58 4.89
CA ILE A 172 -30.26 2.18 4.95
C ILE A 172 -30.20 1.57 3.54
N ARG A 173 -31.16 1.90 2.66
CA ARG A 173 -31.13 1.44 1.26
C ARG A 173 -30.02 2.11 0.45
N GLN A 174 -29.74 3.38 0.71
CA GLN A 174 -28.62 4.09 0.08
C GLN A 174 -27.25 3.58 0.58
N ALA A 175 -27.15 3.14 1.82
CA ALA A 175 -25.93 2.55 2.36
C ALA A 175 -25.48 1.25 1.67
N MET A 176 -26.36 0.60 0.91
CA MET A 176 -26.05 -0.60 0.13
C MET A 176 -25.66 -0.31 -1.35
N ASN A 177 -25.70 0.96 -1.77
CA ASN A 177 -25.36 1.38 -3.13
C ASN A 177 -23.92 1.90 -3.26
N PHE A 178 -23.01 1.44 -2.39
CA PHE A 178 -21.59 1.76 -2.55
C PHE A 178 -20.98 0.91 -3.65
N PHE A 179 -20.24 1.55 -4.53
CA PHE A 179 -19.27 0.88 -5.37
C PHE A 179 -17.88 1.19 -4.87
N VAL A 180 -17.08 0.18 -4.67
CA VAL A 180 -15.73 0.32 -4.10
C VAL A 180 -14.69 -0.20 -5.09
N ILE A 181 -13.68 0.61 -5.33
CA ILE A 181 -12.45 0.19 -5.98
C ILE A 181 -11.43 -0.08 -4.87
N SER A 182 -11.09 -1.34 -4.67
CA SER A 182 -9.99 -1.76 -3.81
C SER A 182 -8.72 -1.74 -4.67
N ALA A 183 -7.88 -0.75 -4.43
CA ALA A 183 -6.71 -0.48 -5.25
C ALA A 183 -5.44 -0.90 -4.52
N ASP A 184 -4.70 -1.84 -5.11
CA ASP A 184 -3.46 -2.41 -4.60
C ASP A 184 -2.69 -3.05 -5.76
N CYS A 185 -1.36 -2.91 -5.80
CA CYS A 185 -0.54 -3.33 -6.93
C CYS A 185 -0.73 -4.82 -7.32
N ALA A 186 -0.42 -5.17 -8.56
CA ALA A 186 -0.52 -6.53 -9.08
C ALA A 186 0.84 -7.04 -9.59
N HIS A 187 1.06 -8.36 -9.54
CA HIS A 187 2.25 -8.93 -10.14
C HIS A 187 2.22 -8.79 -11.67
N GLY A 188 3.21 -8.11 -12.22
CA GLY A 188 3.44 -8.02 -13.65
C GLY A 188 4.16 -9.26 -14.20
N LEU A 189 3.99 -9.52 -15.50
CA LEU A 189 4.73 -10.57 -16.19
C LEU A 189 6.23 -10.30 -16.10
N HIS A 190 6.96 -11.19 -15.42
CA HIS A 190 8.41 -11.11 -15.35
C HIS A 190 9.04 -11.68 -16.63
N PRO A 191 9.86 -10.91 -17.37
CA PRO A 191 10.35 -11.33 -18.69
C PRO A 191 11.23 -12.58 -18.65
N ASN A 192 11.93 -12.82 -17.53
CA ASN A 192 12.83 -13.98 -17.36
C ASN A 192 12.15 -15.17 -16.67
N TYR A 193 10.93 -15.02 -16.16
CA TYR A 193 10.22 -16.05 -15.39
C TYR A 193 8.74 -16.07 -15.78
N SER A 194 8.45 -16.09 -17.07
CA SER A 194 7.08 -16.05 -17.58
C SER A 194 6.24 -17.25 -17.14
N GLU A 195 6.87 -18.37 -16.83
CA GLU A 195 6.26 -19.59 -16.28
C GLU A 195 5.70 -19.44 -14.87
N LYS A 196 6.04 -18.36 -14.16
CA LYS A 196 5.50 -18.03 -12.83
C LYS A 196 4.14 -17.32 -12.91
N SER A 197 3.75 -16.85 -14.08
CA SER A 197 2.47 -16.20 -14.33
C SER A 197 1.43 -17.20 -14.82
N ASP A 198 0.14 -16.85 -14.66
CA ASP A 198 -0.96 -17.58 -15.31
C ASP A 198 -0.72 -17.69 -16.82
N ILE A 199 -1.19 -18.77 -17.45
CA ILE A 199 -0.94 -19.04 -18.87
C ILE A 199 -1.59 -17.97 -19.76
N THR A 200 -2.74 -17.44 -19.36
CA THR A 200 -3.60 -16.56 -20.18
C THR A 200 -3.63 -15.12 -19.64
N ASN A 201 -3.80 -14.95 -18.32
CA ASN A 201 -4.05 -13.66 -17.67
C ASN A 201 -2.78 -13.17 -16.96
N LYS A 202 -1.83 -12.67 -17.72
CA LYS A 202 -0.51 -12.22 -17.28
C LYS A 202 -0.28 -10.75 -17.66
N PRO A 203 -0.58 -9.81 -16.76
CA PRO A 203 -0.46 -8.39 -17.05
C PRO A 203 0.96 -7.98 -17.37
N VAL A 204 1.09 -7.13 -18.38
CA VAL A 204 2.35 -6.53 -18.82
C VAL A 204 2.35 -5.05 -18.45
N MET A 205 3.44 -4.55 -17.89
CA MET A 205 3.61 -3.11 -17.59
C MET A 205 3.39 -2.24 -18.83
N ASN A 206 2.78 -1.08 -18.64
CA ASN A 206 2.39 -0.12 -19.68
C ASN A 206 1.33 -0.66 -20.67
N LYS A 207 0.53 -1.63 -20.24
CA LYS A 207 -0.59 -2.17 -21.05
C LYS A 207 -1.95 -2.00 -20.39
N GLY A 208 -2.00 -1.31 -19.27
CA GLY A 208 -3.21 -0.97 -18.51
C GLY A 208 -3.27 -1.61 -17.14
N ILE A 209 -4.09 -1.03 -16.29
CA ILE A 209 -4.33 -1.51 -14.93
C ILE A 209 -4.85 -2.96 -14.94
N ALA A 210 -4.46 -3.76 -13.96
CA ALA A 210 -4.88 -5.14 -13.81
C ALA A 210 -6.15 -5.24 -12.95
N ILE A 211 -7.18 -5.93 -13.45
CA ILE A 211 -8.34 -6.35 -12.67
C ILE A 211 -8.01 -7.71 -12.05
N LYS A 212 -7.98 -7.78 -10.74
CA LYS A 212 -7.61 -8.98 -10.00
C LYS A 212 -8.80 -9.93 -9.85
N ILE A 213 -8.64 -11.18 -10.25
CA ILE A 213 -9.70 -12.20 -10.25
C ILE A 213 -9.20 -13.43 -9.51
N SER A 214 -10.02 -13.97 -8.61
CA SER A 214 -9.68 -15.15 -7.84
C SER A 214 -10.91 -16.03 -7.58
N CYS A 215 -10.82 -17.32 -7.93
CA CYS A 215 -11.89 -18.28 -7.68
C CYS A 215 -12.05 -18.63 -6.19
N ASN A 216 -10.97 -18.53 -5.41
CA ASN A 216 -10.99 -18.79 -3.96
C ASN A 216 -11.30 -17.53 -3.13
N ARG A 217 -11.68 -16.43 -3.80
CA ARG A 217 -12.05 -15.16 -3.17
C ARG A 217 -10.92 -14.47 -2.39
N SER A 218 -9.68 -14.70 -2.78
CA SER A 218 -8.54 -13.86 -2.33
C SER A 218 -8.63 -12.43 -2.86
N TYR A 219 -9.46 -12.21 -3.88
CA TYR A 219 -9.86 -10.90 -4.42
C TYR A 219 -11.39 -10.84 -4.47
N ALA A 220 -11.96 -9.67 -4.17
CA ALA A 220 -13.41 -9.49 -4.06
C ALA A 220 -14.13 -9.29 -5.40
N SER A 221 -13.38 -9.12 -6.50
CA SER A 221 -13.96 -8.86 -7.82
C SER A 221 -14.99 -9.92 -8.24
N GLU A 222 -16.15 -9.46 -8.68
CA GLU A 222 -17.24 -10.26 -9.22
C GLU A 222 -17.56 -9.85 -10.67
N VAL A 223 -18.37 -10.63 -11.36
CA VAL A 223 -18.62 -10.42 -12.79
C VAL A 223 -19.20 -9.07 -13.12
N ASP A 224 -20.12 -8.57 -12.29
CA ASP A 224 -20.76 -7.26 -12.41
C ASP A 224 -19.79 -6.11 -12.10
N THR A 225 -19.01 -6.22 -11.02
CA THR A 225 -18.02 -5.20 -10.64
C THR A 225 -16.85 -5.14 -11.63
N ILE A 226 -16.42 -6.29 -12.18
CA ILE A 226 -15.46 -6.36 -13.29
C ILE A 226 -16.00 -5.63 -14.51
N ALA A 227 -17.25 -5.90 -14.89
CA ALA A 227 -17.88 -5.27 -16.05
C ALA A 227 -18.03 -3.76 -15.87
N ALA A 228 -18.43 -3.31 -14.68
CA ALA A 228 -18.50 -1.89 -14.34
C ALA A 228 -17.14 -1.21 -14.46
N PHE A 229 -16.09 -1.81 -13.91
CA PHE A 229 -14.74 -1.26 -14.02
C PHE A 229 -14.20 -1.23 -15.45
N GLN A 230 -14.53 -2.22 -16.27
CA GLN A 230 -14.17 -2.21 -17.70
C GLN A 230 -14.84 -1.04 -18.44
N GLN A 231 -16.11 -0.75 -18.14
CA GLN A 231 -16.82 0.41 -18.70
C GLN A 231 -16.19 1.73 -18.22
N LEU A 232 -15.81 1.79 -16.93
CA LEU A 232 -15.10 2.94 -16.37
C LEU A 232 -13.77 3.20 -17.09
N CYS A 233 -12.95 2.17 -17.32
CA CYS A 233 -11.72 2.28 -18.09
C CYS A 233 -12.00 2.79 -19.51
N GLY A 234 -13.03 2.28 -20.18
CA GLY A 234 -13.44 2.77 -21.49
C GLY A 234 -13.84 4.24 -21.49
N LYS A 235 -14.57 4.70 -20.46
CA LYS A 235 -14.95 6.11 -20.27
C LYS A 235 -13.74 7.00 -20.00
N ALA A 236 -12.77 6.51 -19.24
CA ALA A 236 -11.49 7.19 -18.98
C ALA A 236 -10.51 7.18 -20.18
N GLY A 237 -10.81 6.45 -21.25
CA GLY A 237 -9.88 6.25 -22.38
C GLY A 237 -8.64 5.41 -22.03
N ALA A 238 -8.67 4.69 -20.92
CA ALA A 238 -7.58 3.90 -20.39
C ALA A 238 -7.72 2.41 -20.72
N LYS A 239 -6.59 1.71 -20.70
CA LYS A 239 -6.55 0.27 -20.92
C LYS A 239 -6.65 -0.48 -19.61
N TYR A 240 -7.11 -1.73 -19.69
CA TYR A 240 -7.11 -2.68 -18.59
C TYR A 240 -6.64 -4.06 -19.05
N GLN A 241 -6.20 -4.85 -18.09
CA GLN A 241 -5.84 -6.25 -18.26
C GLN A 241 -6.54 -7.09 -17.20
N LYS A 242 -6.55 -8.41 -17.34
CA LYS A 242 -7.00 -9.32 -16.28
C LYS A 242 -5.79 -9.97 -15.64
N PHE A 243 -5.83 -10.12 -14.34
CA PHE A 243 -4.83 -10.81 -13.54
C PHE A 243 -5.46 -12.00 -12.81
N VAL A 244 -4.84 -13.15 -12.94
CA VAL A 244 -5.12 -14.34 -12.15
C VAL A 244 -3.79 -14.87 -11.66
N ASN A 245 -3.71 -15.29 -10.40
CA ASN A 245 -2.50 -15.96 -9.89
C ASN A 245 -2.27 -17.28 -10.65
N HIS A 246 -1.01 -17.65 -10.84
CA HIS A 246 -0.68 -18.99 -11.31
C HIS A 246 -1.27 -20.02 -10.36
N SER A 247 -1.95 -21.03 -10.90
CA SER A 247 -2.74 -21.99 -10.08
C SER A 247 -1.93 -22.74 -9.03
N ASP A 248 -0.64 -22.99 -9.29
CA ASP A 248 0.29 -23.69 -8.39
C ASP A 248 1.11 -22.74 -7.51
N GLN A 249 0.86 -21.42 -7.55
CA GLN A 249 1.53 -20.44 -6.72
C GLN A 249 0.55 -19.86 -5.70
N PRO A 250 0.89 -19.87 -4.42
CA PRO A 250 0.08 -19.17 -3.43
C PRO A 250 0.12 -17.67 -3.76
N GLY A 251 -1.04 -17.08 -3.95
CA GLY A 251 -1.18 -15.63 -4.10
C GLY A 251 -1.39 -14.97 -2.74
N GLY A 252 -1.20 -13.64 -2.69
CA GLY A 252 -1.64 -12.81 -1.60
C GLY A 252 -3.16 -12.60 -1.60
N THR A 253 -3.63 -11.80 -0.66
CA THR A 253 -4.97 -11.24 -0.60
C THR A 253 -4.90 -9.72 -0.62
N THR A 254 -6.03 -9.06 -0.76
CA THR A 254 -6.14 -7.59 -0.80
C THR A 254 -7.13 -7.10 0.26
N LEU A 255 -7.33 -5.78 0.33
CA LEU A 255 -8.31 -5.18 1.24
C LEU A 255 -9.76 -5.50 0.86
N GLY A 256 -10.05 -5.77 -0.42
CA GLY A 256 -11.40 -6.03 -0.91
C GLY A 256 -12.15 -7.11 -0.15
N PRO A 257 -11.61 -8.32 0.00
CA PRO A 257 -12.23 -9.39 0.80
C PRO A 257 -12.42 -9.05 2.28
N LEU A 258 -11.52 -8.27 2.87
CA LEU A 258 -11.63 -7.82 4.25
C LEU A 258 -12.79 -6.82 4.39
N LEU A 259 -12.94 -5.91 3.43
CA LEU A 259 -14.04 -4.95 3.41
C LEU A 259 -15.40 -5.68 3.32
N THR A 260 -15.52 -6.65 2.42
CA THR A 260 -16.79 -7.41 2.23
C THR A 260 -17.18 -8.26 3.44
N LYS A 261 -16.21 -8.60 4.32
CA LYS A 261 -16.46 -9.26 5.60
C LYS A 261 -17.31 -8.40 6.54
N TYR A 262 -17.12 -7.09 6.49
CA TYR A 262 -17.79 -6.13 7.39
C TYR A 262 -18.95 -5.39 6.72
N MET A 263 -18.92 -5.27 5.40
CA MET A 263 -19.93 -4.53 4.65
C MET A 263 -20.28 -5.26 3.33
N PRO A 264 -21.54 -5.59 3.08
CA PRO A 264 -21.98 -6.24 1.85
C PRO A 264 -22.07 -5.19 0.70
N VAL A 265 -20.94 -4.82 0.13
CA VAL A 265 -20.82 -3.80 -0.91
C VAL A 265 -20.22 -4.38 -2.20
N HIS A 266 -20.48 -3.72 -3.33
CA HIS A 266 -19.86 -4.08 -4.61
C HIS A 266 -18.42 -3.63 -4.64
N VAL A 267 -17.49 -4.58 -4.78
CA VAL A 267 -16.03 -4.32 -4.77
C VAL A 267 -15.39 -4.88 -6.03
N VAL A 268 -14.50 -4.11 -6.62
CA VAL A 268 -13.54 -4.58 -7.62
C VAL A 268 -12.12 -4.38 -7.11
N ASP A 269 -11.30 -5.42 -7.14
CA ASP A 269 -9.88 -5.35 -6.83
C ASP A 269 -9.05 -5.10 -8.09
N VAL A 270 -8.27 -4.03 -8.05
CA VAL A 270 -7.47 -3.59 -9.21
C VAL A 270 -6.08 -3.12 -8.76
N GLY A 271 -5.13 -3.04 -9.68
CA GLY A 271 -3.84 -2.44 -9.40
C GLY A 271 -2.91 -2.37 -10.59
N VAL A 272 -1.91 -1.51 -10.53
CA VAL A 272 -0.90 -1.45 -11.58
C VAL A 272 -0.03 -2.71 -11.56
N PRO A 273 0.28 -3.29 -12.73
CA PRO A 273 1.24 -4.39 -12.78
C PRO A 273 2.65 -3.88 -12.52
N MET A 274 3.37 -4.58 -11.64
CA MET A 274 4.72 -4.21 -11.24
C MET A 274 5.64 -5.42 -11.12
N LEU A 275 6.94 -5.15 -11.07
CA LEU A 275 7.98 -6.15 -10.79
C LEU A 275 8.69 -5.84 -9.48
N ALA A 276 9.26 -6.88 -8.89
CA ALA A 276 10.04 -6.80 -7.66
C ALA A 276 9.28 -6.22 -6.45
N MET A 277 7.96 -6.45 -6.41
CA MET A 277 7.09 -6.11 -5.27
C MET A 277 7.72 -6.58 -3.95
N HIS A 278 7.67 -5.75 -2.91
CA HIS A 278 8.26 -5.95 -1.58
C HIS A 278 9.81 -5.96 -1.56
N SER A 279 10.47 -5.65 -2.68
CA SER A 279 11.92 -5.44 -2.66
C SER A 279 12.28 -4.01 -2.25
N ALA A 280 13.55 -3.78 -1.91
CA ALA A 280 14.04 -2.43 -1.60
C ALA A 280 13.95 -1.48 -2.82
N ARG A 281 13.79 -2.01 -4.03
CA ARG A 281 13.66 -1.27 -5.28
C ARG A 281 12.70 -1.96 -6.21
N GLU A 282 11.55 -1.36 -6.42
CA GLU A 282 10.44 -1.88 -7.21
C GLU A 282 10.38 -1.19 -8.58
N LEU A 283 9.58 -1.73 -9.50
CA LEU A 283 9.45 -1.22 -10.86
C LEU A 283 8.01 -1.33 -11.35
N MET A 284 7.43 -0.24 -11.84
CA MET A 284 6.11 -0.21 -12.51
C MET A 284 6.14 0.52 -13.84
N GLY A 285 5.08 0.32 -14.63
CA GLY A 285 4.85 1.07 -15.86
C GLY A 285 4.39 2.50 -15.58
N LYS A 286 5.08 3.50 -16.16
CA LYS A 286 4.71 4.91 -16.00
C LYS A 286 3.29 5.19 -16.53
N GLN A 287 2.94 4.61 -17.70
CA GLN A 287 1.64 4.85 -18.30
C GLN A 287 0.50 4.26 -17.48
N ASP A 288 0.70 3.05 -16.90
CA ASP A 288 -0.33 2.41 -16.07
C ASP A 288 -0.64 3.25 -14.82
N PHE A 289 0.39 3.88 -14.24
CA PHE A 289 0.21 4.79 -13.10
C PHE A 289 -0.58 6.05 -13.49
N LEU A 290 -0.26 6.68 -14.61
CA LEU A 290 -0.99 7.86 -15.10
C LEU A 290 -2.44 7.51 -15.46
N ASP A 291 -2.64 6.37 -16.13
CA ASP A 291 -3.98 5.88 -16.49
C ASP A 291 -4.82 5.60 -15.22
N SER A 292 -4.20 5.13 -14.14
CA SER A 292 -4.90 4.90 -12.86
C SER A 292 -5.47 6.19 -12.27
N ILE A 293 -4.73 7.29 -12.33
CA ILE A 293 -5.21 8.61 -11.88
C ILE A 293 -6.45 9.02 -12.70
N GLU A 294 -6.42 8.86 -14.02
CA GLU A 294 -7.54 9.21 -14.89
C GLU A 294 -8.76 8.29 -14.70
N ILE A 295 -8.55 7.00 -14.47
CA ILE A 295 -9.62 6.05 -14.15
C ILE A 295 -10.29 6.45 -12.84
N PHE A 296 -9.52 6.70 -11.79
CA PHE A 296 -10.06 7.07 -10.48
C PHE A 296 -10.71 8.46 -10.51
N ARG A 297 -10.17 9.42 -11.26
CA ARG A 297 -10.79 10.73 -11.48
C ARG A 297 -12.14 10.58 -12.20
N THR A 298 -12.19 9.76 -13.25
CA THR A 298 -13.43 9.46 -13.97
C THR A 298 -14.46 8.82 -13.04
N PHE A 299 -14.03 7.90 -12.15
CA PHE A 299 -14.89 7.28 -11.15
C PHE A 299 -15.52 8.32 -10.20
N PHE A 300 -14.73 9.24 -9.66
CA PHE A 300 -15.21 10.28 -8.76
C PHE A 300 -16.11 11.32 -9.42
N GLN A 301 -16.12 11.39 -10.74
CA GLN A 301 -16.95 12.30 -11.53
C GLN A 301 -18.23 11.63 -12.08
N LEU A 302 -18.47 10.36 -11.78
CA LEU A 302 -19.73 9.72 -12.17
C LEU A 302 -20.92 10.36 -11.46
N GLU A 303 -21.99 10.60 -12.21
CA GLU A 303 -23.25 11.16 -11.71
C GLU A 303 -24.37 10.07 -11.63
N GLU A 304 -23.97 8.80 -11.33
CA GLU A 304 -24.87 7.63 -11.31
C GLU A 304 -25.20 7.17 -9.89
#